data_39b209ce72fe28dea5640a7c7348becc
#
_entry.id   39b209ce72fe28dea5640a7c7348becc
#
_cell.length_a   1.000
_cell.length_b   1.000
_cell.length_c   1.000
_cell.angle_alpha   90.00
_cell.angle_beta   90.00
_cell.angle_gamma   90.00
#
_symmetry.space_group_name_H-M   'P 1'
#
loop_
_entity.id
_entity.type
_entity.pdbx_description
1 polymer ?
#
loop_
_entity_poly.entity_id
_entity_poly.type
_entity_poly.pdbx_seq_one_letter_code
_entity_poly.pdbx_strand_id
1 'polypeptide(L)'
;DGIRLIAKLIVKRGKKREWKESRRLFVVSGTFCIALILSLFVYGYLNARHIHTTDYSVTINKTCKNLDSMRVVLVADLHLGYSVGNAQMSQMVKKINAQEPDLVVIAGDIFDNNYDALKNPDKIARTLRGIKSNYGVYACYGNHDIQEPILAGFTFGGKDEKKQSDPRMDAF
;
A
#
# COMPACT_ATOMS: atom_id res chain seq x y z
N ASP A 1 16.47 27.36 -9.03
CA ASP A 1 17.68 28.11 -8.64
C ASP A 1 18.89 27.20 -8.41
N GLY A 2 18.75 25.97 -7.89
CA GLY A 2 19.86 25.03 -7.67
C GLY A 2 20.63 24.67 -8.94
N ILE A 3 19.94 24.38 -10.05
CA ILE A 3 20.56 24.06 -11.34
C ILE A 3 21.35 25.28 -11.88
N ARG A 4 20.82 26.48 -11.69
CA ARG A 4 21.52 27.73 -12.04
C ARG A 4 22.78 27.94 -11.20
N LEU A 5 22.75 27.58 -9.92
CA LEU A 5 23.88 27.67 -9.02
C LEU A 5 24.99 26.70 -9.44
N ILE A 6 24.64 25.45 -9.74
CA ILE A 6 25.57 24.43 -10.22
C ILE A 6 26.19 24.84 -11.57
N ALA A 7 25.37 25.34 -12.52
CA ALA A 7 25.87 25.83 -13.80
C ALA A 7 26.81 27.03 -13.63
N LYS A 8 26.51 27.99 -12.72
CA LYS A 8 27.42 29.11 -12.39
C LYS A 8 28.76 28.65 -11.77
N LEU A 9 28.72 27.60 -10.92
CA LEU A 9 29.92 27.03 -10.32
C LEU A 9 30.83 26.32 -11.34
N ILE A 10 30.25 25.63 -12.31
CA ILE A 10 30.99 24.96 -13.40
C ILE A 10 31.63 25.99 -14.35
N VAL A 11 30.90 27.06 -14.70
CA VAL A 11 31.36 28.11 -15.58
C VAL A 11 32.42 29.01 -14.92
N LYS A 12 32.43 29.17 -13.59
CA LYS A 12 33.40 29.98 -12.85
C LYS A 12 34.84 29.43 -12.90
N ARG A 13 35.02 28.13 -13.30
CA ARG A 13 36.35 27.49 -13.47
C ARG A 13 36.98 27.65 -14.83
N GLY A 14 36.30 28.16 -15.84
CA GLY A 14 36.83 28.35 -17.19
C GLY A 14 36.43 29.69 -17.78
N LYS A 15 37.37 30.62 -17.90
CA LYS A 15 37.32 31.91 -18.64
C LYS A 15 36.05 32.71 -18.56
N LYS A 16 36.17 34.02 -18.16
CA LYS A 16 35.11 35.07 -18.16
C LYS A 16 34.31 35.11 -19.47
N ARG A 17 33.33 34.21 -19.58
CA ARG A 17 32.28 34.30 -20.59
C ARG A 17 31.04 34.76 -19.84
N GLU A 18 30.59 35.97 -20.12
CA GLU A 18 29.28 36.44 -19.61
C GLU A 18 28.25 35.45 -20.06
N TRP A 19 27.66 34.77 -19.07
CA TRP A 19 26.63 33.78 -19.32
C TRP A 19 25.32 34.52 -19.57
N LYS A 20 25.03 34.83 -20.83
CA LYS A 20 23.71 35.28 -21.24
C LYS A 20 22.74 34.14 -20.97
N GLU A 21 21.84 34.31 -20.03
CA GLU A 21 20.76 33.35 -19.76
C GLU A 21 19.97 33.11 -21.05
N SER A 22 20.22 32.01 -21.70
CA SER A 22 19.48 31.64 -22.90
C SER A 22 18.05 31.25 -22.47
N ARG A 23 17.06 32.00 -22.93
CA ARG A 23 15.65 31.68 -22.73
C ARG A 23 15.31 30.22 -23.13
N ARG A 24 16.04 29.70 -24.12
CA ARG A 24 15.92 28.28 -24.55
C ARG A 24 16.37 27.31 -23.45
N LEU A 25 17.51 27.55 -22.82
CA LEU A 25 18.00 26.71 -21.71
C LEU A 25 17.04 26.73 -20.52
N PHE A 26 16.47 27.89 -20.22
CA PHE A 26 15.48 28.01 -19.16
C PHE A 26 14.20 27.19 -19.48
N VAL A 27 13.67 27.34 -20.70
CA VAL A 27 12.48 26.59 -21.12
C VAL A 27 12.76 25.09 -21.17
N VAL A 28 13.87 24.65 -21.77
CA VAL A 28 14.24 23.23 -21.88
C VAL A 28 14.43 22.62 -20.49
N SER A 29 15.18 23.28 -19.60
CA SER A 29 15.39 22.75 -18.23
C SER A 29 14.10 22.71 -17.42
N GLY A 30 13.26 23.75 -17.55
CA GLY A 30 11.96 23.78 -16.88
C GLY A 30 11.02 22.69 -17.38
N THR A 31 10.93 22.52 -18.71
CA THR A 31 10.13 21.43 -19.31
C THR A 31 10.64 20.06 -18.88
N PHE A 32 11.96 19.85 -18.87
CA PHE A 32 12.55 18.59 -18.40
C PHE A 32 12.21 18.32 -16.92
N CYS A 33 12.32 19.32 -16.05
CA CYS A 33 11.97 19.15 -14.63
C CYS A 33 10.48 18.80 -14.44
N ILE A 34 9.60 19.49 -15.19
CA ILE A 34 8.16 19.19 -15.14
C ILE A 34 7.88 17.77 -15.64
N ALA A 35 8.48 17.38 -16.76
CA ALA A 35 8.31 16.04 -17.33
C ALA A 35 8.79 14.95 -16.36
N LEU A 36 9.93 15.19 -15.68
CA LEU A 36 10.47 14.28 -14.68
C LEU A 36 9.52 14.14 -13.48
N ILE A 37 9.02 15.26 -12.95
CA ILE A 37 8.07 15.25 -11.82
C ILE A 37 6.80 14.50 -12.20
N LEU A 38 6.23 14.78 -13.38
CA LEU A 38 5.04 14.08 -13.85
C LEU A 38 5.29 12.58 -14.06
N SER A 39 6.45 12.21 -14.59
CA SER A 39 6.82 10.80 -14.77
C SER A 39 6.94 10.07 -13.43
N LEU A 40 7.57 10.69 -12.43
CA LEU A 40 7.69 10.13 -11.09
C LEU A 40 6.32 10.01 -10.41
N PHE A 41 5.46 11.02 -10.59
CA PHE A 41 4.10 10.98 -10.06
C PHE A 41 3.27 9.84 -10.68
N VAL A 42 3.29 9.72 -12.00
CA VAL A 42 2.58 8.64 -12.72
C VAL A 42 3.13 7.27 -12.31
N TYR A 43 4.45 7.13 -12.25
CA TYR A 43 5.09 5.90 -11.81
C TYR A 43 4.67 5.53 -10.39
N GLY A 44 4.75 6.47 -9.44
CA GLY A 44 4.34 6.24 -8.04
C GLY A 44 2.86 5.85 -7.93
N TYR A 45 1.98 6.53 -8.67
CA TYR A 45 0.56 6.24 -8.70
C TYR A 45 0.25 4.83 -9.25
N LEU A 46 0.91 4.42 -10.33
CA LEU A 46 0.73 3.08 -10.90
C LEU A 46 1.33 2.00 -9.98
N ASN A 47 2.52 2.25 -9.46
CA ASN A 47 3.22 1.31 -8.57
C ASN A 47 2.45 1.08 -7.27
N ALA A 48 1.87 2.13 -6.67
CA ALA A 48 1.06 2.00 -5.45
C ALA A 48 -0.22 1.16 -5.65
N ARG A 49 -0.66 0.95 -6.89
CA ARG A 49 -1.82 0.12 -7.23
C ARG A 49 -1.46 -1.28 -7.67
N HIS A 50 -0.18 -1.57 -7.83
CA HIS A 50 0.28 -2.87 -8.26
C HIS A 50 0.57 -3.75 -7.05
N ILE A 51 -0.16 -4.85 -6.93
CA ILE A 51 0.03 -5.83 -5.85
C ILE A 51 1.13 -6.80 -6.27
N HIS A 52 2.16 -6.91 -5.43
CA HIS A 52 3.26 -7.86 -5.60
C HIS A 52 3.05 -9.08 -4.70
N THR A 53 3.46 -10.24 -5.18
CA THR A 53 3.54 -11.45 -4.37
C THR A 53 5.01 -11.70 -4.06
N THR A 54 5.31 -12.03 -2.80
CA THR A 54 6.65 -12.43 -2.36
C THR A 54 6.56 -13.83 -1.78
N ASP A 55 7.39 -14.73 -2.25
CA ASP A 55 7.39 -16.13 -1.81
C ASP A 55 8.50 -16.36 -0.77
N TYR A 56 8.12 -17.02 0.30
CA TYR A 56 9.03 -17.49 1.35
C TYR A 56 8.87 -18.99 1.53
N SER A 57 9.98 -19.71 1.72
CA SER A 57 9.99 -21.13 2.08
C SER A 57 10.58 -21.30 3.47
N VAL A 58 9.83 -21.95 4.36
CA VAL A 58 10.25 -22.19 5.74
C VAL A 58 10.18 -23.70 6.01
N THR A 59 11.28 -24.28 6.44
CA THR A 59 11.33 -25.67 6.87
C THR A 59 11.15 -25.76 8.38
N ILE A 60 10.17 -26.57 8.81
CA ILE A 60 9.88 -26.80 10.23
C ILE A 60 10.33 -28.22 10.58
N ASN A 61 11.21 -28.35 11.57
CA ASN A 61 11.71 -29.64 12.06
C ASN A 61 10.67 -30.33 12.98
N LYS A 62 9.45 -30.48 12.47
CA LYS A 62 8.36 -31.21 13.15
C LYS A 62 7.58 -31.99 12.11
N THR A 63 7.17 -33.19 12.45
CA THR A 63 6.29 -33.99 11.62
C THR A 63 4.84 -33.83 12.07
N CYS A 64 3.95 -33.59 11.13
CA CYS A 64 2.51 -33.65 11.35
C CYS A 64 1.93 -34.78 10.54
N LYS A 65 1.11 -35.62 11.16
CA LYS A 65 0.51 -36.78 10.50
C LYS A 65 -0.38 -36.30 9.35
N ASN A 66 -0.09 -36.74 8.13
CA ASN A 66 -0.80 -36.40 6.90
C ASN A 66 -0.63 -34.93 6.40
N LEU A 67 0.41 -34.23 6.81
CA LEU A 67 0.70 -32.88 6.32
C LEU A 67 2.21 -32.75 6.07
N ASP A 68 2.61 -32.83 4.81
CA ASP A 68 4.02 -32.73 4.39
C ASP A 68 4.40 -31.27 4.08
N SER A 69 3.43 -30.48 3.59
CA SER A 69 3.61 -29.06 3.27
C SER A 69 2.28 -28.31 3.41
N MET A 70 2.37 -27.01 3.65
CA MET A 70 1.22 -26.11 3.71
C MET A 70 1.57 -24.80 3.01
N ARG A 71 0.74 -24.36 2.09
CA ARG A 71 0.85 -23.04 1.48
C ARG A 71 -0.04 -22.05 2.21
N VAL A 72 0.59 -21.14 2.93
CA VAL A 72 -0.09 -20.06 3.67
C VAL A 72 0.08 -18.76 2.91
N VAL A 73 -1.02 -18.10 2.59
CA VAL A 73 -0.99 -16.71 2.08
C VAL A 73 -1.27 -15.78 3.23
N LEU A 74 -0.32 -14.87 3.49
CA LEU A 74 -0.44 -13.81 4.47
C LEU A 74 -0.71 -12.49 3.76
N VAL A 75 -1.74 -11.79 4.23
CA VAL A 75 -2.09 -10.42 3.81
C VAL A 75 -2.19 -9.56 5.07
N ALA A 76 -1.73 -8.31 5.00
CA ALA A 76 -1.84 -7.36 6.09
C ALA A 76 -2.10 -5.96 5.52
N ASP A 77 -2.53 -5.04 6.36
CA ASP A 77 -2.60 -3.60 6.08
C ASP A 77 -3.37 -3.28 4.79
N LEU A 78 -4.60 -3.79 4.67
CA LEU A 78 -5.45 -3.55 3.50
C LEU A 78 -5.89 -2.09 3.39
N HIS A 79 -6.10 -1.42 4.53
CA HIS A 79 -6.51 -0.02 4.62
C HIS A 79 -7.64 0.35 3.64
N LEU A 80 -8.71 -0.45 3.68
CA LEU A 80 -9.92 -0.19 2.89
C LEU A 80 -10.51 1.17 3.26
N GLY A 81 -10.71 2.04 2.27
CA GLY A 81 -11.20 3.40 2.50
C GLY A 81 -11.18 4.25 1.24
N TYR A 82 -10.71 5.48 1.37
CA TYR A 82 -10.71 6.45 0.27
C TYR A 82 -9.81 6.04 -0.91
N SER A 83 -8.64 5.47 -0.63
CA SER A 83 -7.60 5.18 -1.63
C SER A 83 -7.62 3.74 -2.10
N VAL A 84 -7.99 2.80 -1.23
CA VAL A 84 -8.05 1.37 -1.50
C VAL A 84 -9.50 0.91 -1.53
N GLY A 85 -9.89 0.29 -2.62
CA GLY A 85 -11.27 -0.14 -2.84
C GLY A 85 -11.38 -1.44 -3.62
N ASN A 86 -12.56 -1.66 -4.20
CA ASN A 86 -12.89 -2.92 -4.86
C ASN A 86 -11.95 -3.32 -6.01
N ALA A 87 -11.35 -2.38 -6.72
CA ALA A 87 -10.42 -2.68 -7.82
C ALA A 87 -9.15 -3.38 -7.31
N GLN A 88 -8.57 -2.86 -6.21
CA GLN A 88 -7.39 -3.46 -5.57
C GLN A 88 -7.76 -4.80 -4.93
N MET A 89 -8.92 -4.90 -4.27
CA MET A 89 -9.41 -6.15 -3.68
C MET A 89 -9.62 -7.23 -4.74
N SER A 90 -10.18 -6.89 -5.89
CA SER A 90 -10.32 -7.84 -7.00
C SER A 90 -8.99 -8.38 -7.52
N GLN A 91 -7.98 -7.51 -7.61
CA GLN A 91 -6.63 -7.94 -7.99
C GLN A 91 -6.00 -8.84 -6.91
N MET A 92 -6.15 -8.46 -5.63
CA MET A 92 -5.64 -9.24 -4.49
C MET A 92 -6.25 -10.64 -4.47
N VAL A 93 -7.57 -10.74 -4.51
CA VAL A 93 -8.29 -12.03 -4.51
C VAL A 93 -7.85 -12.91 -5.68
N LYS A 94 -7.71 -12.31 -6.88
CA LYS A 94 -7.20 -13.04 -8.05
C LYS A 94 -5.79 -13.57 -7.82
N LYS A 95 -4.90 -12.78 -7.23
CA LYS A 95 -3.52 -13.19 -6.93
C LYS A 95 -3.46 -14.25 -5.82
N ILE A 96 -4.27 -14.10 -4.77
CA ILE A 96 -4.40 -15.11 -3.70
C ILE A 96 -4.83 -16.45 -4.30
N ASN A 97 -5.92 -16.44 -5.07
CA ASN A 97 -6.46 -17.66 -5.65
C ASN A 97 -5.50 -18.34 -6.66
N ALA A 98 -4.67 -17.54 -7.35
CA ALA A 98 -3.64 -18.07 -8.24
C ALA A 98 -2.49 -18.77 -7.49
N GLN A 99 -2.35 -18.54 -6.18
CA GLN A 99 -1.41 -19.27 -5.34
C GLN A 99 -1.94 -20.64 -4.88
N GLU A 100 -3.23 -20.93 -5.07
CA GLU A 100 -3.89 -22.15 -4.58
C GLU A 100 -3.58 -22.40 -3.09
N PRO A 101 -3.92 -21.43 -2.19
CA PRO A 101 -3.50 -21.52 -0.79
C PRO A 101 -4.26 -22.61 -0.03
N ASP A 102 -3.58 -23.26 0.89
CA ASP A 102 -4.21 -24.10 1.88
C ASP A 102 -4.89 -23.26 2.97
N LEU A 103 -4.25 -22.17 3.36
CA LEU A 103 -4.72 -21.25 4.40
C LEU A 103 -4.50 -19.80 3.97
N VAL A 104 -5.46 -18.94 4.26
CA VAL A 104 -5.29 -17.48 4.10
C VAL A 104 -5.42 -16.80 5.45
N VAL A 105 -4.49 -15.93 5.77
CA VAL A 105 -4.46 -15.14 7.01
C VAL A 105 -4.44 -13.66 6.65
N ILE A 106 -5.37 -12.88 7.21
CA ILE A 106 -5.44 -11.43 7.10
C ILE A 106 -5.04 -10.84 8.47
N ALA A 107 -3.86 -10.26 8.53
CA ALA A 107 -3.22 -9.85 9.78
C ALA A 107 -3.50 -8.37 10.10
N GLY A 108 -4.76 -8.01 10.28
CA GLY A 108 -5.22 -6.71 10.76
C GLY A 108 -5.16 -5.57 9.75
N ASP A 109 -5.56 -4.40 10.21
CA ASP A 109 -5.66 -3.15 9.47
C ASP A 109 -6.42 -3.31 8.14
N ILE A 110 -7.60 -3.96 8.25
CA ILE A 110 -8.48 -4.21 7.11
C ILE A 110 -9.10 -2.89 6.64
N PHE A 111 -9.48 -2.04 7.58
CA PHE A 111 -10.10 -0.74 7.32
C PHE A 111 -9.18 0.42 7.66
N ASP A 112 -9.45 1.57 7.06
CA ASP A 112 -8.73 2.82 7.30
C ASP A 112 -9.54 3.73 8.26
N ASN A 113 -9.73 3.28 9.51
CA ASN A 113 -10.43 3.97 10.62
C ASN A 113 -11.86 4.48 10.33
N ASN A 114 -12.31 4.52 9.09
CA ASN A 114 -13.61 5.10 8.74
C ASN A 114 -14.36 4.23 7.73
N TYR A 115 -15.42 3.56 8.21
CA TYR A 115 -16.28 2.75 7.36
C TYR A 115 -16.98 3.55 6.27
N ASP A 116 -17.36 4.81 6.54
CA ASP A 116 -18.05 5.67 5.58
C ASP A 116 -17.18 6.10 4.39
N ALA A 117 -15.85 5.88 4.48
CA ALA A 117 -14.94 6.07 3.38
C ALA A 117 -15.03 4.97 2.29
N LEU A 118 -15.67 3.84 2.64
CA LEU A 118 -15.83 2.71 1.72
C LEU A 118 -16.81 3.03 0.59
N LYS A 119 -16.34 2.89 -0.63
CA LYS A 119 -17.21 2.96 -1.83
C LYS A 119 -17.76 1.57 -2.15
N ASN A 120 -19.06 1.38 -2.01
CA ASN A 120 -19.76 0.11 -2.27
C ASN A 120 -19.25 -1.06 -1.38
N PRO A 121 -19.41 -0.97 -0.05
CA PRO A 121 -18.92 -1.99 0.88
C PRO A 121 -19.42 -3.40 0.54
N ASP A 122 -20.68 -3.56 0.18
CA ASP A 122 -21.26 -4.87 -0.22
C ASP A 122 -20.52 -5.49 -1.43
N LYS A 123 -20.03 -4.66 -2.35
CA LYS A 123 -19.27 -5.16 -3.50
C LYS A 123 -17.89 -5.64 -3.06
N ILE A 124 -17.25 -4.91 -2.14
CA ILE A 124 -15.95 -5.30 -1.59
C ILE A 124 -16.10 -6.61 -0.82
N ALA A 125 -17.11 -6.72 0.06
CA ALA A 125 -17.40 -7.94 0.80
C ALA A 125 -17.62 -9.15 -0.12
N ARG A 126 -18.43 -8.99 -1.19
CA ARG A 126 -18.61 -10.05 -2.18
C ARG A 126 -17.32 -10.45 -2.88
N THR A 127 -16.44 -9.48 -3.13
CA THR A 127 -15.13 -9.73 -3.74
C THR A 127 -14.24 -10.53 -2.80
N LEU A 128 -14.18 -10.16 -1.52
CA LEU A 128 -13.38 -10.87 -0.50
C LEU A 128 -13.91 -12.30 -0.25
N ARG A 129 -15.23 -12.50 -0.28
CA ARG A 129 -15.82 -13.86 -0.23
C ARG A 129 -15.40 -14.75 -1.40
N GLY A 130 -14.83 -14.20 -2.45
CA GLY A 130 -14.25 -14.94 -3.57
C GLY A 130 -12.87 -15.55 -3.28
N ILE A 131 -12.29 -15.34 -2.10
CA ILE A 131 -11.03 -15.99 -1.68
C ILE A 131 -11.29 -17.49 -1.49
N LYS A 132 -10.41 -18.30 -2.10
CA LYS A 132 -10.46 -19.76 -2.02
C LYS A 132 -9.30 -20.28 -1.20
N SER A 133 -9.56 -21.20 -0.30
CA SER A 133 -8.54 -21.91 0.49
C SER A 133 -9.07 -23.23 1.02
N ASN A 134 -8.18 -24.21 1.27
CA ASN A 134 -8.58 -25.54 1.74
C ASN A 134 -9.02 -25.53 3.20
N TYR A 135 -8.36 -24.72 4.05
CA TYR A 135 -8.57 -24.67 5.51
C TYR A 135 -9.22 -23.35 5.98
N GLY A 136 -9.65 -22.50 5.04
CA GLY A 136 -10.39 -21.29 5.35
C GLY A 136 -9.54 -20.02 5.34
N VAL A 137 -10.24 -18.92 5.60
CA VAL A 137 -9.69 -17.56 5.70
C VAL A 137 -9.87 -17.08 7.12
N TYR A 138 -8.79 -16.65 7.76
CA TYR A 138 -8.81 -16.15 9.13
C TYR A 138 -8.32 -14.70 9.14
N ALA A 139 -9.01 -13.87 9.90
CA ALA A 139 -8.65 -12.46 10.06
C ALA A 139 -8.54 -12.12 11.55
N CYS A 140 -7.71 -11.15 11.86
CA CYS A 140 -7.69 -10.48 13.17
C CYS A 140 -7.82 -8.98 12.98
N TYR A 141 -8.16 -8.27 14.05
CA TYR A 141 -8.17 -6.81 14.06
C TYR A 141 -6.76 -6.27 14.17
N GLY A 142 -6.51 -5.15 13.47
CA GLY A 142 -5.39 -4.26 13.69
C GLY A 142 -5.82 -3.01 14.47
N ASN A 143 -4.91 -2.08 14.63
CA ASN A 143 -5.19 -0.86 15.39
C ASN A 143 -6.14 0.11 14.64
N HIS A 144 -6.17 0.09 13.31
CA HIS A 144 -7.09 0.88 12.50
C HIS A 144 -8.51 0.31 12.47
N ASP A 145 -8.68 -0.97 12.77
CA ASP A 145 -10.00 -1.62 12.81
C ASP A 145 -10.76 -1.31 14.11
N ILE A 146 -10.08 -0.89 15.17
CA ILE A 146 -10.60 -0.65 16.52
C ILE A 146 -10.52 0.82 16.92
N GLN A 147 -10.98 1.75 16.11
CA GLN A 147 -11.13 3.20 16.41
C GLN A 147 -10.16 3.77 17.46
N GLU A 148 -8.87 3.48 17.34
CA GLU A 148 -7.87 4.16 18.15
C GLU A 148 -7.56 5.53 17.55
N PRO A 149 -7.62 6.63 18.34
CA PRO A 149 -7.17 7.93 17.87
C PRO A 149 -5.64 7.89 17.70
N ILE A 150 -5.21 7.74 16.46
CA ILE A 150 -3.80 7.72 16.08
C ILE A 150 -3.46 9.04 15.40
N LEU A 151 -2.44 9.73 15.93
CA LEU A 151 -1.85 10.89 15.30
C LEU A 151 -0.36 10.65 15.09
N ALA A 152 0.09 10.69 13.84
CA ALA A 152 1.50 10.52 13.46
C ALA A 152 2.17 9.22 14.03
N GLY A 153 1.40 8.12 14.14
CA GLY A 153 1.90 6.85 14.67
C GLY A 153 1.89 6.72 16.19
N PHE A 154 1.35 7.71 16.90
CA PHE A 154 1.17 7.66 18.34
C PHE A 154 -0.29 7.52 18.71
N THR A 155 -0.61 6.63 19.67
CA THR A 155 -1.96 6.47 20.22
C THR A 155 -2.19 7.46 21.34
N PHE A 156 -3.25 8.25 21.29
CA PHE A 156 -3.64 9.26 22.27
C PHE A 156 -4.85 8.87 23.11
N GLY A 157 -5.24 7.60 23.12
CA GLY A 157 -6.34 7.10 23.94
C GLY A 157 -5.96 6.94 25.42
N GLY A 158 -6.80 7.41 26.34
CA GLY A 158 -6.67 7.12 27.76
C GLY A 158 -6.87 5.61 28.03
N LYS A 159 -6.27 5.09 29.11
CA LYS A 159 -6.34 3.66 29.49
C LYS A 159 -7.75 3.11 29.73
N ASP A 160 -8.77 3.95 29.81
CA ASP A 160 -10.14 3.61 30.18
C ASP A 160 -11.18 3.70 29.03
N GLU A 161 -10.79 4.14 27.84
CA GLU A 161 -11.70 4.09 26.69
C GLU A 161 -11.74 2.65 26.15
N LYS A 162 -12.94 2.04 26.23
CA LYS A 162 -13.18 0.74 25.61
C LYS A 162 -12.98 0.88 24.11
N LYS A 163 -11.90 0.31 23.63
CA LYS A 163 -11.62 0.16 22.20
C LYS A 163 -12.76 -0.66 21.59
N GLN A 164 -13.53 -0.06 20.72
CA GLN A 164 -14.69 -0.69 20.10
C GLN A 164 -14.56 -0.55 18.58
N SER A 165 -14.73 -1.66 17.88
CA SER A 165 -14.86 -1.66 16.43
C SER A 165 -16.20 -1.04 16.00
N ASP A 166 -16.29 -0.53 14.78
CA ASP A 166 -17.58 -0.18 14.19
C ASP A 166 -18.37 -1.47 13.92
N PRO A 167 -19.59 -1.62 14.44
CA PRO A 167 -20.39 -2.84 14.22
C PRO A 167 -20.59 -3.19 12.74
N ARG A 168 -20.49 -2.21 11.86
CA ARG A 168 -20.55 -2.41 10.40
C ARG A 168 -19.30 -3.08 9.87
N MET A 169 -18.13 -2.84 10.49
CA MET A 169 -16.88 -3.52 10.18
C MET A 169 -16.92 -4.98 10.64
N ASP A 170 -17.53 -5.23 11.81
CA ASP A 170 -17.69 -6.59 12.34
C ASP A 170 -18.62 -7.46 11.49
N ALA A 171 -19.60 -6.84 10.83
CA ALA A 171 -20.56 -7.51 9.95
C ALA A 171 -20.04 -7.71 8.51
N PHE A 172 -18.91 -7.12 8.15
CA PHE A 172 -18.34 -7.12 6.81
C PHE A 172 -17.72 -8.46 6.43
#